data_eb66489a1056b0dac90e00dc96b84bd0
#
_entry.id   eb66489a1056b0dac90e00dc96b84bd0
#
_cell.length_a   1.000
_cell.length_b   1.000
_cell.length_c   1.000
_cell.angle_alpha   90.00
_cell.angle_beta   90.00
_cell.angle_gamma   90.00
#
_symmetry.space_group_name_H-M   'P 1'
#
loop_
_entity.id
_entity.type
_entity.pdbx_description
1 polymer ?
#
loop_
_entity_poly.entity_id
_entity_poly.type
_entity_poly.pdbx_seq_one_letter_code
_entity_poly.pdbx_strand_id
1 'polypeptide(L)'
;LATTAEKKPSKPEVVPATPVAPEYNVPVAQDIVFQPNPGPQTEYLASGEREVLYGGAAGGGKSYATLADPLRNMNNPDFSGLLVRHTTEELRELIQKSQELYPKAIPGIKWSERKSQWTTPRGGTLWMSYLDRDTDVMRYQGQAFNYVAFDELTQWQSPFAWNYMRSRLRSANKDLGLYMRATTNPGGVGHAWVKKMFIDPSSPNKAFWATDIETGEVLKFPSGHSKAGQPLFKRRFIPASLFDNPYLAESGDYEAMLLSLPEHQRKQLLEGNWDINEGAAFPEFNRKVHVVEPYDIPRSWTKFRACDYGYGSFTGVVWFAVSPSEQLVVYRELYCSKVTATDLADLILETEYEDGPIRYGVLDSSLWHKRGDSGPSLAEQMNQKGCRWRPSDRSRGSRVAGKNELHRRLQVDEFTEEPRLVFFSTCTNTIAQLPSIPLDKKNHEDVDTNAEDHLYDALRYGIMTRPRSSLWDFNPTTQRSGFQASDSTFGY
;
A
#
# COMPACT_ATOMS: atom_id res chain seq x y z
N LEU A 1 -0.29 -113.68 19.76
CA LEU A 1 -1.61 -113.16 19.96
C LEU A 1 -1.48 -111.64 20.12
N ALA A 2 -1.78 -110.88 19.09
CA ALA A 2 -1.72 -109.45 19.04
C ALA A 2 -3.15 -108.87 19.15
N THR A 3 -3.38 -107.98 20.10
CA THR A 3 -4.60 -107.29 20.33
C THR A 3 -4.45 -105.92 19.66
N THR A 4 -5.27 -105.70 18.66
CA THR A 4 -5.46 -104.46 17.96
C THR A 4 -6.25 -103.50 18.78
N ALA A 5 -5.71 -102.27 19.11
CA ALA A 5 -6.40 -101.20 19.82
C ALA A 5 -7.02 -100.26 18.68
N GLU A 6 -8.33 -100.15 18.73
CA GLU A 6 -9.09 -99.22 17.93
C GLU A 6 -8.79 -97.77 18.32
N LYS A 7 -8.41 -96.97 17.32
CA LYS A 7 -8.20 -95.51 17.42
C LYS A 7 -9.54 -94.78 17.31
N LYS A 8 -10.01 -94.10 18.31
CA LYS A 8 -11.17 -93.20 18.29
C LYS A 8 -10.89 -92.03 17.36
N PRO A 9 -11.88 -91.57 16.57
CA PRO A 9 -11.74 -90.40 15.68
C PRO A 9 -11.60 -89.13 16.52
N SER A 10 -10.59 -88.29 16.21
CA SER A 10 -10.37 -86.97 16.75
C SER A 10 -11.47 -86.01 16.30
N LYS A 11 -11.96 -85.24 17.28
CA LYS A 11 -12.90 -84.13 17.02
C LYS A 11 -12.23 -83.10 16.10
N PRO A 12 -12.98 -82.49 15.13
CA PRO A 12 -12.43 -81.45 14.29
C PRO A 12 -12.08 -80.22 15.13
N GLU A 13 -10.89 -79.72 14.93
CA GLU A 13 -10.34 -78.51 15.48
C GLU A 13 -11.12 -77.27 14.95
N VAL A 14 -11.82 -76.56 15.84
CA VAL A 14 -12.53 -75.31 15.46
C VAL A 14 -11.46 -74.24 15.32
N VAL A 15 -11.11 -73.85 14.06
CA VAL A 15 -10.28 -72.70 13.75
C VAL A 15 -11.09 -71.45 14.16
N PRO A 16 -10.58 -70.59 15.05
CA PRO A 16 -11.29 -69.32 15.35
C PRO A 16 -11.40 -68.47 14.11
N ALA A 17 -12.62 -68.02 13.80
CA ALA A 17 -12.89 -67.07 12.70
C ALA A 17 -12.05 -65.81 12.92
N THR A 18 -11.22 -65.45 11.93
CA THR A 18 -10.50 -64.18 11.86
C THR A 18 -11.54 -63.05 11.98
N PRO A 19 -11.37 -62.08 12.90
CA PRO A 19 -12.32 -60.96 12.96
C PRO A 19 -12.30 -60.20 11.62
N VAL A 20 -13.43 -60.16 10.95
CA VAL A 20 -13.64 -59.33 9.79
C VAL A 20 -13.49 -57.89 10.25
N ALA A 21 -12.44 -57.22 9.76
CA ALA A 21 -12.27 -55.80 10.00
C ALA A 21 -13.55 -55.05 9.57
N PRO A 22 -14.02 -54.06 10.35
CA PRO A 22 -15.20 -53.30 9.94
C PRO A 22 -14.91 -52.71 8.56
N GLU A 23 -15.79 -52.98 7.60
CA GLU A 23 -15.82 -52.26 6.33
C GLU A 23 -15.99 -50.78 6.65
N TYR A 24 -14.89 -50.04 6.64
CA TYR A 24 -14.98 -48.60 6.55
C TYR A 24 -15.64 -48.30 5.22
N ASN A 25 -16.89 -47.85 5.27
CA ASN A 25 -17.53 -47.16 4.16
C ASN A 25 -16.64 -45.96 3.82
N VAL A 26 -15.70 -46.16 2.89
CA VAL A 26 -14.99 -45.05 2.26
C VAL A 26 -16.08 -44.25 1.56
N PRO A 27 -16.33 -42.99 1.95
CA PRO A 27 -17.33 -42.19 1.26
C PRO A 27 -16.95 -42.25 -0.21
N VAL A 28 -17.93 -42.56 -1.07
CA VAL A 28 -17.81 -42.43 -2.52
C VAL A 28 -17.17 -41.07 -2.75
N ALA A 29 -16.06 -41.04 -3.48
CA ALA A 29 -15.32 -39.82 -3.77
C ALA A 29 -16.33 -38.78 -4.25
N GLN A 30 -16.68 -37.83 -3.41
CA GLN A 30 -17.52 -36.70 -3.78
C GLN A 30 -16.70 -35.96 -4.83
N ASP A 31 -17.32 -35.69 -5.99
CA ASP A 31 -16.66 -34.91 -7.03
C ASP A 31 -16.11 -33.64 -6.44
N ILE A 32 -14.80 -33.47 -6.43
CA ILE A 32 -14.13 -32.26 -5.93
C ILE A 32 -14.47 -31.13 -6.89
N VAL A 33 -15.33 -30.23 -6.45
CA VAL A 33 -15.80 -29.10 -7.26
C VAL A 33 -14.74 -27.99 -7.38
N PHE A 34 -13.98 -27.81 -6.31
CA PHE A 34 -12.89 -26.85 -6.26
C PHE A 34 -11.80 -27.35 -5.30
N GLN A 35 -10.59 -27.38 -5.79
CA GLN A 35 -9.40 -27.66 -5.00
C GLN A 35 -8.46 -26.45 -5.07
N PRO A 36 -8.13 -25.80 -3.93
CA PRO A 36 -7.19 -24.70 -3.96
C PRO A 36 -5.79 -25.18 -4.34
N ASN A 37 -5.07 -24.34 -5.07
CA ASN A 37 -3.66 -24.58 -5.33
C ASN A 37 -2.87 -24.62 -4.01
N PRO A 38 -1.87 -25.48 -3.88
CA PRO A 38 -0.99 -25.48 -2.71
C PRO A 38 -0.30 -24.12 -2.49
N GLY A 39 -0.03 -23.78 -1.25
CA GLY A 39 0.62 -22.52 -0.91
C GLY A 39 -0.36 -21.36 -0.72
N PRO A 40 -0.11 -20.17 -1.33
CA PRO A 40 -0.82 -18.92 -1.01
C PRO A 40 -2.33 -18.98 -1.15
N GLN A 41 -2.87 -19.68 -2.15
CA GLN A 41 -4.31 -19.82 -2.32
C GLN A 41 -4.95 -20.62 -1.18
N THR A 42 -4.30 -21.72 -0.77
CA THR A 42 -4.72 -22.53 0.39
C THR A 42 -4.61 -21.71 1.68
N GLU A 43 -3.53 -20.94 1.86
CA GLU A 43 -3.34 -20.08 3.03
C GLU A 43 -4.41 -18.98 3.12
N TYR A 44 -4.76 -18.37 1.99
CA TYR A 44 -5.83 -17.37 1.94
C TYR A 44 -7.16 -17.97 2.39
N LEU A 45 -7.55 -19.10 1.86
CA LEU A 45 -8.78 -19.79 2.22
C LEU A 45 -8.76 -20.31 3.67
N ALA A 46 -7.60 -20.67 4.22
CA ALA A 46 -7.46 -21.10 5.61
C ALA A 46 -7.36 -19.95 6.61
N SER A 47 -7.22 -18.70 6.15
CA SER A 47 -6.98 -17.55 7.03
C SER A 47 -8.16 -17.25 7.96
N GLY A 48 -7.85 -17.10 9.24
CA GLY A 48 -8.83 -16.75 10.29
C GLY A 48 -8.85 -15.27 10.67
N GLU A 49 -7.95 -14.46 10.12
CA GLU A 49 -7.86 -13.03 10.39
C GLU A 49 -9.08 -12.28 9.87
N ARG A 50 -9.44 -11.19 10.57
CA ARG A 50 -10.61 -10.37 10.20
C ARG A 50 -10.47 -9.75 8.82
N GLU A 51 -9.28 -9.28 8.46
CA GLU A 51 -9.01 -8.67 7.18
C GLU A 51 -7.79 -9.34 6.53
N VAL A 52 -7.98 -9.87 5.33
CA VAL A 52 -6.91 -10.53 4.57
C VAL A 52 -6.86 -9.97 3.15
N LEU A 53 -5.64 -9.60 2.74
CA LEU A 53 -5.31 -9.24 1.37
C LEU A 53 -4.53 -10.41 0.72
N TYR A 54 -5.06 -10.92 -0.39
CA TYR A 54 -4.37 -11.86 -1.27
C TYR A 54 -3.94 -11.12 -2.52
N GLY A 55 -2.67 -10.76 -2.62
CA GLY A 55 -2.19 -9.82 -3.63
C GLY A 55 -0.78 -10.07 -4.08
N GLY A 56 -0.39 -9.47 -5.21
CA GLY A 56 0.94 -9.61 -5.81
C GLY A 56 0.85 -9.83 -7.31
N ALA A 57 1.60 -10.79 -7.86
CA ALA A 57 1.65 -11.05 -9.29
C ALA A 57 0.29 -11.40 -9.90
N ALA A 58 0.14 -11.15 -11.19
CA ALA A 58 -1.01 -11.62 -11.97
C ALA A 58 -0.98 -13.15 -12.11
N GLY A 59 -2.13 -13.75 -12.40
CA GLY A 59 -2.20 -15.20 -12.67
C GLY A 59 -2.22 -16.11 -11.43
N GLY A 60 -2.06 -15.60 -10.19
CA GLY A 60 -1.99 -16.38 -8.96
C GLY A 60 -3.31 -17.02 -8.48
N GLY A 61 -4.37 -17.07 -9.29
CA GLY A 61 -5.64 -17.70 -8.92
C GLY A 61 -6.53 -16.90 -7.95
N LYS A 62 -6.29 -15.60 -7.79
CA LYS A 62 -6.94 -14.71 -6.82
C LYS A 62 -8.47 -14.67 -6.93
N SER A 63 -9.00 -14.45 -8.14
CA SER A 63 -10.46 -14.33 -8.37
C SER A 63 -11.21 -15.62 -8.03
N TYR A 64 -10.64 -16.79 -8.36
CA TYR A 64 -11.23 -18.07 -7.97
C TYR A 64 -11.23 -18.28 -6.46
N ALA A 65 -10.16 -17.88 -5.76
CA ALA A 65 -10.10 -17.94 -4.31
C ALA A 65 -11.19 -17.04 -3.67
N THR A 66 -11.40 -15.84 -4.22
CA THR A 66 -12.44 -14.92 -3.74
C THR A 66 -13.85 -15.49 -3.93
N LEU A 67 -14.09 -16.23 -5.02
CA LEU A 67 -15.38 -16.91 -5.27
C LEU A 67 -15.54 -18.16 -4.39
N ALA A 68 -14.47 -18.88 -4.09
CA ALA A 68 -14.52 -20.10 -3.28
C ALA A 68 -14.68 -19.81 -1.77
N ASP A 69 -14.12 -18.70 -1.28
CA ASP A 69 -14.08 -18.38 0.16
C ASP A 69 -15.47 -18.35 0.84
N PRO A 70 -16.52 -17.71 0.28
CA PRO A 70 -17.84 -17.68 0.91
C PRO A 70 -18.53 -19.05 0.95
N LEU A 71 -18.17 -20.00 0.06
CA LEU A 71 -18.83 -21.32 -0.01
C LEU A 71 -18.80 -22.08 1.31
N ARG A 72 -17.77 -21.87 2.15
CA ARG A 72 -17.63 -22.52 3.47
C ARG A 72 -18.81 -22.21 4.40
N ASN A 73 -19.41 -21.03 4.29
CA ASN A 73 -20.48 -20.56 5.18
C ASN A 73 -21.78 -20.23 4.45
N MET A 74 -21.73 -20.14 3.12
CA MET A 74 -22.83 -19.61 2.31
C MET A 74 -24.13 -20.40 2.44
N ASN A 75 -24.05 -21.71 2.76
CA ASN A 75 -25.24 -22.54 2.96
C ASN A 75 -25.87 -22.39 4.36
N ASN A 76 -25.35 -21.54 5.24
CA ASN A 76 -25.98 -21.15 6.49
C ASN A 76 -27.12 -20.15 6.19
N PRO A 77 -28.34 -20.33 6.74
CA PRO A 77 -29.47 -19.43 6.48
C PRO A 77 -29.23 -17.98 6.89
N ASP A 78 -28.40 -17.74 7.89
CA ASP A 78 -28.05 -16.40 8.38
C ASP A 78 -26.86 -15.77 7.65
N PHE A 79 -26.31 -16.47 6.64
CA PHE A 79 -25.20 -15.92 5.87
C PHE A 79 -25.68 -14.81 4.93
N SER A 80 -25.03 -13.65 5.03
CA SER A 80 -25.21 -12.51 4.13
C SER A 80 -23.83 -12.01 3.71
N GLY A 81 -23.49 -12.25 2.45
CA GLY A 81 -22.20 -11.84 1.87
C GLY A 81 -22.36 -10.76 0.81
N LEU A 82 -21.30 -9.99 0.60
CA LEU A 82 -21.18 -9.01 -0.47
C LEU A 82 -19.80 -9.16 -1.13
N LEU A 83 -19.78 -9.28 -2.46
CA LEU A 83 -18.59 -9.25 -3.28
C LEU A 83 -18.69 -8.06 -4.22
N VAL A 84 -17.66 -7.22 -4.26
CA VAL A 84 -17.63 -6.00 -5.08
C VAL A 84 -16.44 -5.95 -6.01
N ARG A 85 -16.69 -5.37 -7.18
CA ARG A 85 -15.74 -4.96 -8.20
C ARG A 85 -15.87 -3.45 -8.45
N HIS A 86 -14.91 -2.85 -9.11
CA HIS A 86 -14.97 -1.42 -9.41
C HIS A 86 -15.99 -1.12 -10.51
N THR A 87 -15.99 -1.89 -11.60
CA THR A 87 -16.89 -1.66 -12.75
C THR A 87 -17.87 -2.82 -12.98
N THR A 88 -18.93 -2.54 -13.74
CA THR A 88 -19.93 -3.52 -14.14
C THR A 88 -19.35 -4.57 -15.09
N GLU A 89 -18.47 -4.15 -15.99
CA GLU A 89 -17.81 -5.02 -16.97
C GLU A 89 -16.96 -6.08 -16.29
N GLU A 90 -16.14 -5.66 -15.33
CA GLU A 90 -15.30 -6.56 -14.55
C GLU A 90 -16.12 -7.50 -13.67
N LEU A 91 -17.23 -7.01 -13.12
CA LEU A 91 -18.14 -7.82 -12.32
C LEU A 91 -18.76 -8.97 -13.13
N ARG A 92 -19.04 -8.77 -14.43
CA ARG A 92 -19.62 -9.81 -15.31
C ARG A 92 -18.76 -11.06 -15.38
N GLU A 93 -17.43 -10.89 -15.44
CA GLU A 93 -16.50 -12.03 -15.45
C GLU A 93 -16.61 -12.87 -14.17
N LEU A 94 -16.68 -12.20 -13.00
CA LEU A 94 -16.87 -12.90 -11.73
C LEU A 94 -18.23 -13.59 -11.63
N ILE A 95 -19.30 -12.95 -12.13
CA ILE A 95 -20.64 -13.56 -12.17
C ILE A 95 -20.59 -14.82 -13.04
N GLN A 96 -19.99 -14.75 -14.22
CA GLN A 96 -19.87 -15.92 -15.12
C GLN A 96 -19.11 -17.07 -14.45
N LYS A 97 -17.96 -16.80 -13.84
CA LYS A 97 -17.20 -17.81 -13.09
C LYS A 97 -17.99 -18.40 -11.93
N SER A 98 -18.77 -17.57 -11.23
CA SER A 98 -19.63 -18.03 -10.14
C SER A 98 -20.78 -18.93 -10.63
N GLN A 99 -21.32 -18.69 -11.85
CA GLN A 99 -22.34 -19.51 -12.48
C GLN A 99 -21.82 -20.90 -12.87
N GLU A 100 -20.53 -21.02 -13.12
CA GLU A 100 -19.87 -22.31 -13.36
C GLU A 100 -19.57 -23.08 -12.06
N LEU A 101 -19.22 -22.37 -10.99
CA LEU A 101 -18.75 -22.93 -9.72
C LEU A 101 -19.90 -23.25 -8.75
N TYR A 102 -20.78 -22.28 -8.48
CA TYR A 102 -21.72 -22.38 -7.37
C TYR A 102 -22.80 -23.44 -7.52
N PRO A 103 -23.39 -23.69 -8.72
CA PRO A 103 -24.36 -24.77 -8.89
C PRO A 103 -23.78 -26.17 -8.64
N LYS A 104 -22.48 -26.35 -8.90
CA LYS A 104 -21.77 -27.59 -8.59
C LYS A 104 -21.49 -27.73 -7.09
N ALA A 105 -21.11 -26.62 -6.43
CA ALA A 105 -20.77 -26.61 -5.02
C ALA A 105 -21.98 -26.69 -4.08
N ILE A 106 -23.10 -26.06 -4.47
CA ILE A 106 -24.36 -26.03 -3.68
C ILE A 106 -25.51 -26.37 -4.63
N PRO A 107 -25.89 -27.64 -4.75
CA PRO A 107 -27.03 -28.04 -5.57
C PRO A 107 -28.30 -27.28 -5.19
N GLY A 108 -28.99 -26.74 -6.20
CA GLY A 108 -30.23 -25.98 -6.00
C GLY A 108 -30.04 -24.48 -5.65
N ILE A 109 -28.82 -23.96 -5.61
CA ILE A 109 -28.56 -22.52 -5.49
C ILE A 109 -29.17 -21.78 -6.69
N LYS A 110 -29.66 -20.57 -6.48
CA LYS A 110 -30.34 -19.76 -7.51
C LYS A 110 -29.66 -18.41 -7.66
N TRP A 111 -29.44 -18.02 -8.91
CA TRP A 111 -29.03 -16.68 -9.28
C TRP A 111 -30.22 -15.79 -9.63
N SER A 112 -30.23 -14.57 -9.18
CA SER A 112 -31.20 -13.54 -9.53
C SER A 112 -30.52 -12.36 -10.22
N GLU A 113 -30.70 -12.24 -11.54
CA GLU A 113 -30.15 -11.11 -12.31
C GLU A 113 -30.63 -9.76 -11.76
N ARG A 114 -31.94 -9.64 -11.47
CA ARG A 114 -32.52 -8.38 -10.97
C ARG A 114 -31.90 -7.91 -9.66
N LYS A 115 -31.52 -8.86 -8.78
CA LYS A 115 -30.93 -8.55 -7.47
C LYS A 115 -29.41 -8.63 -7.49
N SER A 116 -28.81 -9.13 -8.56
CA SER A 116 -27.40 -9.52 -8.63
C SER A 116 -26.98 -10.34 -7.40
N GLN A 117 -27.74 -11.41 -7.12
CA GLN A 117 -27.66 -12.14 -5.86
C GLN A 117 -27.80 -13.63 -6.05
N TRP A 118 -26.91 -14.37 -5.43
CA TRP A 118 -27.04 -15.80 -5.18
C TRP A 118 -27.87 -16.06 -3.92
N THR A 119 -28.75 -17.04 -3.97
CA THR A 119 -29.52 -17.51 -2.81
C THR A 119 -29.43 -19.01 -2.73
N THR A 120 -28.97 -19.54 -1.58
CA THR A 120 -28.87 -20.98 -1.35
C THR A 120 -30.23 -21.57 -0.99
N PRO A 121 -30.43 -22.88 -1.12
CA PRO A 121 -31.68 -23.53 -0.71
C PRO A 121 -32.03 -23.31 0.76
N ARG A 122 -31.03 -23.06 1.62
CA ARG A 122 -31.24 -22.80 3.05
C ARG A 122 -31.42 -21.33 3.40
N GLY A 123 -31.33 -20.42 2.42
CA GLY A 123 -31.61 -19.00 2.62
C GLY A 123 -30.38 -18.10 2.69
N GLY A 124 -29.18 -18.64 2.77
CA GLY A 124 -27.95 -17.83 2.74
C GLY A 124 -27.82 -17.08 1.42
N THR A 125 -27.30 -15.87 1.47
CA THR A 125 -27.23 -14.96 0.31
C THR A 125 -25.83 -14.40 0.09
N LEU A 126 -25.45 -14.25 -1.20
CA LEU A 126 -24.26 -13.54 -1.63
C LEU A 126 -24.62 -12.53 -2.73
N TRP A 127 -24.44 -11.28 -2.46
CA TRP A 127 -24.62 -10.22 -3.44
C TRP A 127 -23.31 -9.97 -4.19
N MET A 128 -23.43 -9.78 -5.50
CA MET A 128 -22.32 -9.41 -6.36
C MET A 128 -22.64 -8.03 -6.95
N SER A 129 -21.82 -7.04 -6.64
CA SER A 129 -22.11 -5.64 -6.95
C SER A 129 -20.86 -4.90 -7.40
N TYR A 130 -21.05 -3.71 -7.91
CA TYR A 130 -19.97 -2.81 -8.28
C TYR A 130 -20.06 -1.50 -7.50
N LEU A 131 -18.90 -0.83 -7.35
CA LEU A 131 -18.77 0.46 -6.70
C LEU A 131 -17.87 1.34 -7.57
N ASP A 132 -18.49 2.16 -8.42
CA ASP A 132 -17.79 3.07 -9.34
C ASP A 132 -17.07 4.20 -8.59
N ARG A 133 -17.63 4.60 -7.46
CA ARG A 133 -17.05 5.61 -6.57
C ARG A 133 -17.00 5.09 -5.14
N ASP A 134 -16.02 5.57 -4.37
CA ASP A 134 -15.90 5.25 -2.95
C ASP A 134 -17.19 5.53 -2.17
N THR A 135 -17.91 6.60 -2.52
CA THR A 135 -19.18 6.99 -1.87
C THR A 135 -20.37 6.06 -2.17
N ASP A 136 -20.28 5.22 -3.20
CA ASP A 136 -21.35 4.28 -3.55
C ASP A 136 -21.64 3.25 -2.46
N VAL A 137 -20.68 3.03 -1.55
CA VAL A 137 -20.89 2.18 -0.37
C VAL A 137 -22.00 2.66 0.54
N MET A 138 -22.40 3.93 0.45
CA MET A 138 -23.51 4.49 1.25
C MET A 138 -24.85 3.82 0.95
N ARG A 139 -25.02 3.19 -0.23
CA ARG A 139 -26.21 2.37 -0.58
C ARG A 139 -26.43 1.18 0.37
N TYR A 140 -25.36 0.74 1.06
CA TYR A 140 -25.43 -0.34 2.05
C TYR A 140 -25.72 0.15 3.47
N GLN A 141 -26.09 1.42 3.63
CA GLN A 141 -26.51 1.96 4.93
C GLN A 141 -27.69 1.14 5.47
N GLY A 142 -27.60 0.76 6.74
CA GLY A 142 -28.62 -0.08 7.40
C GLY A 142 -28.46 -1.60 7.16
N GLN A 143 -27.73 -2.04 6.16
CA GLN A 143 -27.48 -3.45 5.88
C GLN A 143 -26.42 -4.06 6.80
N ALA A 144 -26.46 -5.39 6.92
CA ALA A 144 -25.53 -6.16 7.74
C ALA A 144 -24.98 -7.33 6.92
N PHE A 145 -23.68 -7.57 7.01
CA PHE A 145 -22.98 -8.64 6.32
C PHE A 145 -22.10 -9.44 7.27
N ASN A 146 -21.94 -10.74 6.99
CA ASN A 146 -20.95 -11.59 7.64
C ASN A 146 -19.62 -11.55 6.87
N TYR A 147 -19.72 -11.42 5.57
CA TYR A 147 -18.62 -11.48 4.61
C TYR A 147 -18.69 -10.30 3.64
N VAL A 148 -17.55 -9.63 3.45
CA VAL A 148 -17.39 -8.60 2.42
C VAL A 148 -16.08 -8.85 1.70
N ALA A 149 -16.12 -8.92 0.37
CA ALA A 149 -14.94 -9.08 -0.46
C ALA A 149 -14.82 -7.94 -1.48
N PHE A 150 -13.61 -7.41 -1.62
CA PHE A 150 -13.21 -6.47 -2.65
C PHE A 150 -12.24 -7.17 -3.59
N ASP A 151 -12.62 -7.33 -4.85
CA ASP A 151 -11.71 -7.86 -5.86
C ASP A 151 -11.07 -6.69 -6.62
N GLU A 152 -9.74 -6.69 -6.74
CA GLU A 152 -8.89 -5.61 -7.25
C GLU A 152 -8.94 -4.33 -6.38
N LEU A 153 -8.62 -4.47 -5.08
CA LEU A 153 -8.74 -3.41 -4.07
C LEU A 153 -7.97 -2.11 -4.42
N THR A 154 -6.91 -2.15 -5.22
CA THR A 154 -6.16 -0.95 -5.64
C THR A 154 -6.89 -0.09 -6.67
N GLN A 155 -8.05 -0.50 -7.15
CA GLN A 155 -8.85 0.33 -8.06
C GLN A 155 -9.61 1.46 -7.34
N TRP A 156 -9.81 1.38 -6.01
CA TRP A 156 -10.43 2.46 -5.22
C TRP A 156 -9.38 3.45 -4.74
N GLN A 157 -9.67 4.73 -4.96
CA GLN A 157 -8.72 5.82 -4.72
C GLN A 157 -8.37 5.99 -3.24
N SER A 158 -9.31 5.69 -2.33
CA SER A 158 -9.13 5.88 -0.90
C SER A 158 -9.59 4.66 -0.09
N PRO A 159 -9.17 4.54 1.19
CA PRO A 159 -9.64 3.47 2.06
C PRO A 159 -11.09 3.65 2.54
N PHE A 160 -11.80 4.70 2.10
CA PHE A 160 -13.13 5.05 2.60
C PHE A 160 -14.13 3.90 2.42
N ALA A 161 -14.24 3.34 1.20
CA ALA A 161 -15.15 2.24 0.90
C ALA A 161 -14.87 1.01 1.76
N TRP A 162 -13.60 0.62 1.90
CA TRP A 162 -13.16 -0.47 2.75
C TRP A 162 -13.52 -0.25 4.23
N ASN A 163 -13.18 0.92 4.78
CA ASN A 163 -13.44 1.26 6.17
C ASN A 163 -14.95 1.35 6.47
N TYR A 164 -15.74 1.91 5.54
CA TYR A 164 -17.19 1.97 5.67
C TYR A 164 -17.80 0.56 5.71
N MET A 165 -17.42 -0.32 4.80
CA MET A 165 -17.94 -1.70 4.76
C MET A 165 -17.53 -2.51 5.97
N ARG A 166 -16.38 -2.25 6.60
CA ARG A 166 -16.02 -2.83 7.90
C ARG A 166 -17.07 -2.53 8.97
N SER A 167 -17.66 -1.33 8.95
CA SER A 167 -18.72 -0.95 9.90
C SER A 167 -20.05 -1.70 9.66
N ARG A 168 -20.18 -2.34 8.49
CA ARG A 168 -21.37 -3.15 8.14
C ARG A 168 -21.21 -4.62 8.54
N LEU A 169 -20.03 -5.05 9.00
CA LEU A 169 -19.82 -6.40 9.50
C LEU A 169 -20.50 -6.59 10.85
N ARG A 170 -21.63 -7.25 10.83
CA ARG A 170 -22.40 -7.58 12.04
C ARG A 170 -23.30 -8.79 11.80
N SER A 171 -23.47 -9.63 12.80
CA SER A 171 -24.39 -10.78 12.79
C SER A 171 -24.96 -11.03 14.19
N ALA A 172 -26.17 -11.48 14.24
CA ALA A 172 -26.75 -12.05 15.46
C ALA A 172 -26.30 -13.50 15.69
N ASN A 173 -25.94 -14.21 14.62
CA ASN A 173 -25.43 -15.57 14.69
C ASN A 173 -23.93 -15.55 15.04
N LYS A 174 -23.59 -16.09 16.22
CA LYS A 174 -22.20 -16.10 16.73
C LYS A 174 -21.33 -17.17 16.08
N ASP A 175 -21.92 -18.15 15.41
CA ASP A 175 -21.21 -19.22 14.72
C ASP A 175 -20.67 -18.77 13.35
N LEU A 176 -21.18 -17.63 12.84
CA LEU A 176 -20.69 -17.02 11.61
C LEU A 176 -19.58 -16.00 11.92
N GLY A 177 -18.39 -16.25 11.41
CA GLY A 177 -17.29 -15.28 11.46
C GLY A 177 -17.65 -14.00 10.71
N LEU A 178 -17.17 -12.86 11.22
CA LEU A 178 -17.27 -11.55 10.57
C LEU A 178 -15.93 -11.20 9.98
N TYR A 179 -15.82 -11.15 8.64
CA TYR A 179 -14.50 -10.95 8.02
C TYR A 179 -14.59 -10.29 6.65
N MET A 180 -13.49 -9.65 6.28
CA MET A 180 -13.30 -9.04 4.96
C MET A 180 -12.15 -9.71 4.21
N ARG A 181 -12.30 -9.76 2.92
CA ARG A 181 -11.32 -10.30 1.98
C ARG A 181 -11.04 -9.30 0.88
N ALA A 182 -9.80 -9.25 0.45
CA ALA A 182 -9.44 -8.48 -0.73
C ALA A 182 -8.46 -9.24 -1.59
N THR A 183 -8.55 -8.97 -2.89
CA THR A 183 -7.52 -9.37 -3.86
C THR A 183 -7.04 -8.15 -4.62
N THR A 184 -5.80 -8.16 -5.09
CA THR A 184 -5.31 -7.11 -6.00
C THR A 184 -3.93 -7.44 -6.57
N ASN A 185 -3.54 -6.67 -7.57
CA ASN A 185 -2.16 -6.55 -8.02
C ASN A 185 -1.57 -5.22 -7.51
N PRO A 186 -0.23 -5.07 -7.43
CA PRO A 186 0.40 -3.77 -7.25
C PRO A 186 0.04 -2.81 -8.40
N GLY A 187 0.01 -1.53 -8.13
CA GLY A 187 -0.39 -0.50 -9.11
C GLY A 187 -1.81 -0.01 -8.90
N GLY A 188 -2.28 0.86 -9.82
CA GLY A 188 -3.60 1.49 -9.72
C GLY A 188 -3.64 2.67 -8.73
N VAL A 189 -4.77 3.38 -8.76
CA VAL A 189 -4.95 4.63 -8.01
C VAL A 189 -4.92 4.46 -6.48
N GLY A 190 -5.27 3.28 -5.99
CA GLY A 190 -5.29 2.96 -4.56
C GLY A 190 -4.03 2.28 -4.05
N HIS A 191 -3.01 2.10 -4.88
CA HIS A 191 -1.78 1.40 -4.54
C HIS A 191 -1.18 1.86 -3.20
N ALA A 192 -1.04 3.16 -3.02
CA ALA A 192 -0.38 3.74 -1.85
C ALA A 192 -1.07 3.39 -0.53
N TRP A 193 -2.39 3.57 -0.45
CA TRP A 193 -3.10 3.27 0.79
C TRP A 193 -3.21 1.76 1.06
N VAL A 194 -3.36 0.93 0.03
CA VAL A 194 -3.37 -0.55 0.18
C VAL A 194 -2.01 -1.03 0.69
N LYS A 195 -0.91 -0.52 0.11
CA LYS A 195 0.44 -0.82 0.56
C LYS A 195 0.65 -0.45 2.02
N LYS A 196 0.30 0.78 2.40
CA LYS A 196 0.41 1.29 3.78
C LYS A 196 -0.47 0.50 4.76
N MET A 197 -1.63 -0.01 4.32
CA MET A 197 -2.56 -0.76 5.16
C MET A 197 -2.17 -2.23 5.37
N PHE A 198 -1.62 -2.90 4.37
CA PHE A 198 -1.45 -4.35 4.38
C PHE A 198 -0.01 -4.83 4.18
N ILE A 199 0.84 -4.07 3.45
CA ILE A 199 2.17 -4.51 3.05
C ILE A 199 3.25 -4.00 4.00
N ASP A 200 3.29 -2.66 4.20
CA ASP A 200 4.34 -2.02 5.00
C ASP A 200 4.33 -2.41 6.49
N PRO A 201 3.18 -2.70 7.15
CA PRO A 201 3.18 -2.95 8.59
C PRO A 201 3.82 -4.28 9.02
N SER A 202 3.96 -5.27 8.13
CA SER A 202 4.47 -6.60 8.49
C SER A 202 5.05 -7.34 7.30
N SER A 203 5.98 -8.26 7.59
CA SER A 203 6.46 -9.19 6.57
C SER A 203 5.31 -10.03 5.99
N PRO A 204 5.40 -10.45 4.71
CA PRO A 204 4.41 -11.30 4.08
C PRO A 204 4.09 -12.56 4.91
N ASN A 205 2.87 -13.03 4.80
CA ASN A 205 2.33 -14.22 5.49
C ASN A 205 2.24 -14.13 7.03
N LYS A 206 2.64 -13.03 7.65
CA LYS A 206 2.49 -12.82 9.09
C LYS A 206 1.23 -12.05 9.42
N ALA A 207 0.43 -12.57 10.36
CA ALA A 207 -0.69 -11.84 10.93
C ALA A 207 -0.20 -10.74 11.88
N PHE A 208 -0.72 -9.53 11.74
CA PHE A 208 -0.37 -8.37 12.54
C PHE A 208 -1.62 -7.66 13.06
N TRP A 209 -1.48 -6.87 14.13
CA TRP A 209 -2.57 -6.06 14.64
C TRP A 209 -2.85 -4.89 13.68
N ALA A 210 -4.12 -4.68 13.37
CA ALA A 210 -4.53 -3.60 12.49
C ALA A 210 -4.05 -2.24 13.02
N THR A 211 -3.45 -1.46 12.14
CA THR A 211 -2.97 -0.12 12.40
C THR A 211 -3.85 0.93 11.73
N ASP A 212 -3.89 2.11 12.29
CA ASP A 212 -4.37 3.30 11.61
C ASP A 212 -3.39 3.68 10.49
N ILE A 213 -3.88 3.98 9.31
CA ILE A 213 -3.02 4.23 8.14
C ILE A 213 -2.36 5.62 8.15
N GLU A 214 -2.89 6.57 8.93
CA GLU A 214 -2.33 7.91 9.03
C GLU A 214 -1.26 7.98 10.11
N THR A 215 -1.56 7.42 11.30
CA THR A 215 -0.67 7.49 12.45
C THR A 215 0.28 6.30 12.58
N GLY A 216 -0.02 5.17 11.94
CA GLY A 216 0.72 3.90 12.11
C GLY A 216 0.45 3.19 13.44
N GLU A 217 -0.34 3.78 14.34
CA GLU A 217 -0.63 3.21 15.64
C GLU A 217 -1.58 2.02 15.56
N VAL A 218 -1.39 1.04 16.45
CA VAL A 218 -2.29 -0.11 16.56
C VAL A 218 -3.69 0.35 16.98
N LEU A 219 -4.70 -0.03 16.21
CA LEU A 219 -6.11 0.24 16.54
C LEU A 219 -6.51 -0.52 17.82
N LYS A 220 -6.96 0.22 18.83
CA LYS A 220 -7.31 -0.30 20.16
C LYS A 220 -8.73 0.06 20.57
N PHE A 221 -9.30 -0.72 21.49
CA PHE A 221 -10.55 -0.35 22.14
C PHE A 221 -10.38 0.95 22.93
N PRO A 222 -11.31 1.91 22.79
CA PRO A 222 -11.20 3.19 23.47
C PRO A 222 -11.30 3.07 24.99
N SER A 223 -10.84 4.12 25.69
CA SER A 223 -11.05 4.26 27.14
C SER A 223 -12.54 4.23 27.45
N GLY A 224 -12.92 3.48 28.50
CA GLY A 224 -14.33 3.25 28.86
C GLY A 224 -14.95 1.95 28.30
N HIS A 225 -14.33 1.29 27.35
CA HIS A 225 -14.75 -0.03 26.91
C HIS A 225 -14.22 -1.13 27.84
N SER A 226 -14.97 -2.24 28.03
CA SER A 226 -14.55 -3.38 28.87
C SER A 226 -13.21 -4.00 28.47
N LYS A 227 -12.78 -3.81 27.21
CA LYS A 227 -11.51 -4.25 26.64
C LYS A 227 -10.56 -3.09 26.33
N ALA A 228 -10.69 -1.96 27.05
CA ALA A 228 -9.88 -0.76 26.79
C ALA A 228 -8.38 -1.10 26.66
N GLY A 229 -7.74 -0.51 25.66
CA GLY A 229 -6.33 -0.69 25.36
C GLY A 229 -5.96 -2.00 24.62
N GLN A 230 -6.87 -2.98 24.52
CA GLN A 230 -6.61 -4.19 23.74
C GLN A 230 -6.72 -3.89 22.23
N PRO A 231 -5.90 -4.53 21.38
CA PRO A 231 -6.01 -4.40 19.94
C PRO A 231 -7.36 -4.88 19.40
N LEU A 232 -7.86 -4.20 18.34
CA LEU A 232 -9.20 -4.48 17.80
C LEU A 232 -9.28 -5.80 17.03
N PHE A 233 -8.41 -6.00 16.04
CA PHE A 233 -8.39 -7.19 15.18
C PHE A 233 -7.07 -7.32 14.42
N LYS A 234 -6.88 -8.47 13.77
CA LYS A 234 -5.69 -8.75 12.96
C LYS A 234 -5.95 -8.60 11.48
N ARG A 235 -4.88 -8.20 10.78
CA ARG A 235 -4.72 -8.22 9.32
C ARG A 235 -3.67 -9.23 8.92
N ARG A 236 -3.72 -9.65 7.65
CA ARG A 236 -2.70 -10.48 7.02
C ARG A 236 -2.59 -10.12 5.54
N PHE A 237 -1.37 -10.07 5.04
CA PHE A 237 -1.06 -10.02 3.62
C PHE A 237 -0.49 -11.36 3.17
N ILE A 238 -1.04 -11.93 2.11
CA ILE A 238 -0.59 -13.17 1.49
C ILE A 238 -0.14 -12.83 0.07
N PRO A 239 1.17 -12.96 -0.25
CA PRO A 239 1.67 -12.68 -1.59
C PRO A 239 1.23 -13.75 -2.58
N ALA A 240 0.84 -13.33 -3.79
CA ALA A 240 0.52 -14.20 -4.91
C ALA A 240 1.63 -14.13 -5.97
N SER A 241 1.98 -15.27 -6.52
CA SER A 241 2.89 -15.41 -7.66
C SER A 241 2.19 -16.12 -8.81
N LEU A 242 2.64 -15.88 -10.05
CA LEU A 242 2.22 -16.67 -11.21
C LEU A 242 2.52 -18.16 -11.00
N PHE A 243 3.68 -18.46 -10.41
CA PHE A 243 4.17 -19.83 -10.18
C PHE A 243 3.36 -20.60 -9.12
N ASP A 244 2.51 -19.92 -8.35
CA ASP A 244 1.58 -20.56 -7.43
C ASP A 244 0.34 -21.14 -8.13
N ASN A 245 0.21 -20.91 -9.45
CA ASN A 245 -0.88 -21.41 -10.29
C ASN A 245 -0.36 -22.38 -11.34
N PRO A 246 -0.40 -23.70 -11.10
CA PRO A 246 0.12 -24.70 -12.01
C PRO A 246 -0.48 -24.60 -13.43
N TYR A 247 -1.77 -24.26 -13.52
CA TYR A 247 -2.48 -24.18 -14.81
C TYR A 247 -1.93 -23.11 -15.77
N LEU A 248 -1.35 -22.03 -15.23
CA LEU A 248 -0.74 -20.96 -16.05
C LEU A 248 0.79 -21.07 -16.11
N ALA A 249 1.41 -21.65 -15.09
CA ALA A 249 2.85 -21.81 -15.03
C ALA A 249 3.35 -22.91 -16.00
N GLU A 250 2.58 -24.00 -16.18
CA GLU A 250 3.00 -25.12 -17.02
C GLU A 250 3.08 -24.79 -18.52
N SER A 251 2.20 -23.91 -19.04
CA SER A 251 2.22 -23.54 -20.45
C SER A 251 3.37 -22.59 -20.82
N GLY A 252 3.81 -21.76 -19.88
CA GLY A 252 4.78 -20.68 -20.11
C GLY A 252 4.27 -19.52 -20.99
N ASP A 253 3.12 -19.68 -21.66
CA ASP A 253 2.58 -18.68 -22.59
C ASP A 253 2.21 -17.37 -21.86
N TYR A 254 1.59 -17.49 -20.70
CA TYR A 254 1.21 -16.33 -19.91
C TYR A 254 2.42 -15.60 -19.33
N GLU A 255 3.45 -16.34 -18.90
CA GLU A 255 4.72 -15.79 -18.49
C GLU A 255 5.40 -15.01 -19.62
N ALA A 256 5.45 -15.60 -20.83
CA ALA A 256 6.02 -14.96 -22.02
C ALA A 256 5.27 -13.65 -22.36
N MET A 257 3.95 -13.63 -22.23
CA MET A 257 3.17 -12.38 -22.39
C MET A 257 3.57 -11.32 -21.36
N LEU A 258 3.69 -11.69 -20.09
CA LEU A 258 4.10 -10.75 -19.03
C LEU A 258 5.54 -10.26 -19.22
N LEU A 259 6.45 -11.13 -19.68
CA LEU A 259 7.83 -10.77 -20.01
C LEU A 259 7.94 -9.77 -21.16
N SER A 260 6.98 -9.76 -22.10
CA SER A 260 6.92 -8.82 -23.22
C SER A 260 6.48 -7.39 -22.82
N LEU A 261 5.95 -7.22 -21.60
CA LEU A 261 5.51 -5.93 -21.11
C LEU A 261 6.71 -5.00 -20.80
N PRO A 262 6.50 -3.68 -20.78
CA PRO A 262 7.47 -2.72 -20.27
C PRO A 262 7.97 -3.12 -18.87
N GLU A 263 9.23 -2.81 -18.55
CA GLU A 263 9.89 -3.27 -17.33
C GLU A 263 9.08 -2.99 -16.04
N HIS A 264 8.49 -1.79 -15.93
CA HIS A 264 7.67 -1.42 -14.76
C HIS A 264 6.42 -2.30 -14.62
N GLN A 265 5.69 -2.58 -15.72
CA GLN A 265 4.53 -3.46 -15.70
C GLN A 265 4.91 -4.91 -15.42
N ARG A 266 6.04 -5.35 -15.97
CA ARG A 266 6.59 -6.68 -15.67
C ARG A 266 6.89 -6.85 -14.19
N LYS A 267 7.56 -5.88 -13.58
CA LYS A 267 7.86 -5.90 -12.13
C LYS A 267 6.58 -5.91 -11.27
N GLN A 268 5.54 -5.21 -11.71
CA GLN A 268 4.24 -5.21 -11.02
C GLN A 268 3.49 -6.53 -11.20
N LEU A 269 3.30 -6.95 -12.45
CA LEU A 269 2.39 -8.04 -12.77
C LEU A 269 3.03 -9.42 -12.70
N LEU A 270 4.33 -9.56 -13.04
CA LEU A 270 5.05 -10.82 -12.95
C LEU A 270 5.70 -11.03 -11.58
N GLU A 271 6.38 -9.99 -11.07
CA GLU A 271 7.12 -10.09 -9.81
C GLU A 271 6.26 -9.73 -8.58
N GLY A 272 5.09 -9.13 -8.79
CA GLY A 272 4.21 -8.69 -7.69
C GLY A 272 4.85 -7.61 -6.80
N ASN A 273 5.72 -6.79 -7.38
CA ASN A 273 6.53 -5.84 -6.63
C ASN A 273 5.69 -4.61 -6.22
N TRP A 274 5.55 -4.41 -4.92
CA TRP A 274 4.83 -3.29 -4.32
C TRP A 274 5.64 -2.00 -4.20
N ASP A 275 6.92 -2.02 -4.51
CA ASP A 275 7.77 -0.83 -4.49
C ASP A 275 7.81 -0.10 -5.84
N ILE A 276 7.10 -0.59 -6.85
CA ILE A 276 6.99 0.01 -8.18
C ILE A 276 5.55 0.43 -8.44
N ASN A 277 5.34 1.72 -8.64
CA ASN A 277 4.06 2.31 -8.99
C ASN A 277 4.08 2.81 -10.44
N GLU A 278 3.12 2.36 -11.26
CA GLU A 278 2.92 2.86 -12.61
C GLU A 278 2.51 4.33 -12.57
N GLY A 279 3.23 5.19 -13.28
CA GLY A 279 3.01 6.62 -13.24
C GLY A 279 3.59 7.33 -12.02
N ALA A 280 4.41 6.65 -11.22
CA ALA A 280 5.20 7.33 -10.19
C ALA A 280 6.12 8.36 -10.81
N ALA A 281 6.16 9.54 -10.22
CA ALA A 281 7.05 10.61 -10.69
C ALA A 281 8.54 10.28 -10.49
N PHE A 282 8.86 9.38 -9.54
CA PHE A 282 10.25 9.06 -9.16
C PHE A 282 10.48 7.54 -9.11
N PRO A 283 10.49 6.85 -10.27
CA PRO A 283 10.66 5.40 -10.34
C PRO A 283 12.06 4.94 -9.92
N GLU A 284 13.06 5.84 -9.88
CA GLU A 284 14.42 5.55 -9.44
C GLU A 284 14.53 5.35 -7.93
N PHE A 285 13.55 5.85 -7.16
CA PHE A 285 13.59 5.70 -5.71
C PHE A 285 13.53 4.23 -5.31
N ASN A 286 14.55 3.79 -4.60
CA ASN A 286 14.67 2.44 -4.09
C ASN A 286 15.07 2.49 -2.60
N ARG A 287 14.24 1.93 -1.74
CA ARG A 287 14.48 1.94 -0.29
C ARG A 287 15.83 1.33 0.10
N LYS A 288 16.29 0.29 -0.60
CA LYS A 288 17.57 -0.38 -0.31
C LYS A 288 18.78 0.49 -0.64
N VAL A 289 18.60 1.47 -1.51
CA VAL A 289 19.66 2.34 -2.01
C VAL A 289 19.60 3.72 -1.35
N HIS A 290 18.38 4.27 -1.20
CA HIS A 290 18.20 5.65 -0.79
C HIS A 290 17.86 5.81 0.70
N VAL A 291 17.53 4.73 1.42
CA VAL A 291 17.23 4.81 2.86
C VAL A 291 18.38 4.23 3.66
N VAL A 292 18.89 5.04 4.56
CA VAL A 292 20.02 4.69 5.43
C VAL A 292 19.59 4.77 6.90
N GLU A 293 20.21 3.97 7.74
CA GLU A 293 19.99 4.06 9.18
C GLU A 293 20.54 5.39 9.73
N PRO A 294 19.88 6.01 10.70
CA PRO A 294 20.33 7.25 11.30
C PRO A 294 21.73 7.13 11.90
N TYR A 295 22.54 8.13 11.68
CA TYR A 295 23.87 8.29 12.27
C TYR A 295 24.10 9.74 12.72
N ASP A 296 25.07 9.96 13.57
CA ASP A 296 25.42 11.29 14.05
C ASP A 296 26.01 12.15 12.92
N ILE A 297 25.29 13.22 12.56
CA ILE A 297 25.73 14.14 11.51
C ILE A 297 26.83 15.06 12.06
N PRO A 298 28.05 15.06 11.45
CA PRO A 298 29.11 15.90 11.90
C PRO A 298 28.72 17.39 11.96
N ARG A 299 29.16 18.08 12.99
CA ARG A 299 28.91 19.54 13.16
C ARG A 299 29.44 20.40 12.04
N SER A 300 30.45 19.93 11.33
CA SER A 300 31.05 20.60 10.18
C SER A 300 30.18 20.59 8.93
N TRP A 301 29.20 19.68 8.85
CA TRP A 301 28.31 19.62 7.71
C TRP A 301 27.32 20.79 7.71
N THR A 302 27.13 21.37 6.52
CA THR A 302 26.14 22.42 6.36
C THR A 302 24.72 21.82 6.52
N LYS A 303 23.95 22.34 7.50
CA LYS A 303 22.56 21.97 7.71
C LYS A 303 21.64 23.09 7.27
N PHE A 304 20.51 22.73 6.67
CA PHE A 304 19.45 23.67 6.27
C PHE A 304 18.11 22.95 6.27
N ARG A 305 17.02 23.69 6.17
CA ARG A 305 15.68 23.13 6.13
C ARG A 305 14.85 23.71 4.99
N ALA A 306 13.76 23.01 4.63
CA ALA A 306 12.76 23.53 3.71
C ALA A 306 11.35 23.16 4.19
N CYS A 307 10.38 24.01 3.87
CA CYS A 307 9.02 23.85 4.33
C CYS A 307 8.03 24.22 3.23
N ASP A 308 7.04 23.34 3.06
CA ASP A 308 5.78 23.64 2.39
C ASP A 308 4.68 23.73 3.46
N TYR A 309 4.09 24.93 3.65
CA TYR A 309 3.17 25.20 4.74
C TYR A 309 1.72 25.21 4.29
N GLY A 310 0.89 24.41 4.95
CA GLY A 310 -0.56 24.42 4.83
C GLY A 310 -1.25 24.39 6.19
N TYR A 311 -2.20 25.30 6.45
CA TYR A 311 -3.02 25.23 7.66
C TYR A 311 -4.19 24.27 7.50
N GLY A 312 -4.92 24.37 6.39
CA GLY A 312 -6.06 23.50 6.05
C GLY A 312 -5.68 22.17 5.39
N SER A 313 -4.45 22.07 4.92
CA SER A 313 -3.79 20.87 4.39
C SER A 313 -2.64 20.47 5.32
N PHE A 314 -1.86 19.49 4.91
CA PHE A 314 -0.65 19.14 5.65
C PHE A 314 0.47 20.18 5.43
N THR A 315 1.34 20.28 6.42
CA THR A 315 2.62 21.00 6.37
C THR A 315 3.73 19.98 6.35
N GLY A 316 4.62 20.07 5.36
CA GLY A 316 5.84 19.29 5.28
C GLY A 316 7.07 20.14 5.61
N VAL A 317 7.89 19.72 6.57
CA VAL A 317 9.21 20.31 6.84
C VAL A 317 10.26 19.22 6.73
N VAL A 318 11.34 19.48 6.01
CA VAL A 318 12.46 18.55 5.85
C VAL A 318 13.77 19.24 6.18
N TRP A 319 14.65 18.52 6.90
CA TRP A 319 15.99 19.00 7.25
C TRP A 319 17.04 18.23 6.46
N PHE A 320 17.98 18.97 5.92
CA PHE A 320 19.05 18.49 5.09
C PHE A 320 20.40 18.70 5.75
N ALA A 321 21.29 17.75 5.57
CA ALA A 321 22.72 17.88 5.80
C ALA A 321 23.47 17.65 4.50
N VAL A 322 24.57 18.39 4.28
CA VAL A 322 25.39 18.28 3.08
C VAL A 322 26.72 17.65 3.46
N SER A 323 26.99 16.48 2.90
CA SER A 323 28.26 15.77 3.11
C SER A 323 29.42 16.46 2.37
N PRO A 324 30.67 16.14 2.69
CA PRO A 324 31.84 16.63 1.94
C PRO A 324 31.82 16.23 0.46
N SER A 325 31.15 15.13 0.10
CA SER A 325 30.96 14.67 -1.29
C SER A 325 29.77 15.32 -2.00
N GLU A 326 29.19 16.38 -1.42
CA GLU A 326 28.00 17.07 -1.93
C GLU A 326 26.71 16.16 -1.99
N GLN A 327 26.72 15.02 -1.30
CA GLN A 327 25.52 14.23 -1.09
C GLN A 327 24.58 14.95 -0.11
N LEU A 328 23.30 15.01 -0.43
CA LEU A 328 22.27 15.50 0.48
C LEU A 328 21.72 14.35 1.33
N VAL A 329 21.68 14.55 2.63
CA VAL A 329 21.08 13.64 3.59
C VAL A 329 19.85 14.30 4.17
N VAL A 330 18.67 13.79 3.89
CA VAL A 330 17.44 14.18 4.58
C VAL A 330 17.41 13.42 5.91
N TYR A 331 17.74 14.09 6.99
CA TYR A 331 17.97 13.44 8.28
C TYR A 331 16.80 13.56 9.24
N ARG A 332 15.83 14.44 8.94
CA ARG A 332 14.63 14.65 9.76
C ARG A 332 13.50 15.20 8.92
N GLU A 333 12.28 14.86 9.30
CA GLU A 333 11.04 15.43 8.77
C GLU A 333 10.09 15.83 9.89
N LEU A 334 9.21 16.77 9.61
CA LEU A 334 8.01 17.07 10.39
C LEU A 334 6.83 17.11 9.43
N TYR A 335 5.79 16.36 9.76
CA TYR A 335 4.59 16.27 8.95
C TYR A 335 3.37 16.44 9.86
N CYS A 336 2.67 17.58 9.73
CA CYS A 336 1.58 17.96 10.62
C CYS A 336 0.51 18.76 9.88
N SER A 337 -0.67 18.91 10.49
CA SER A 337 -1.76 19.74 9.97
C SER A 337 -2.39 20.56 11.09
N LYS A 338 -3.12 21.62 10.72
CA LYS A 338 -3.84 22.50 11.64
C LYS A 338 -2.95 23.22 12.67
N VAL A 339 -1.70 23.46 12.33
CA VAL A 339 -0.73 24.20 13.15
C VAL A 339 -0.60 25.60 12.58
N THR A 340 -0.68 26.63 13.43
CA THR A 340 -0.50 28.03 12.99
C THR A 340 0.96 28.30 12.63
N ALA A 341 1.23 29.33 11.82
CA ALA A 341 2.61 29.65 11.40
C ALA A 341 3.52 29.96 12.61
N THR A 342 2.99 30.59 13.66
CA THR A 342 3.73 30.90 14.88
C THR A 342 4.03 29.65 15.71
N ASP A 343 3.05 28.77 15.87
CA ASP A 343 3.23 27.53 16.61
C ASP A 343 4.17 26.57 15.86
N LEU A 344 4.08 26.55 14.53
CA LEU A 344 5.01 25.80 13.67
C LEU A 344 6.45 26.32 13.84
N ALA A 345 6.63 27.64 13.92
CA ALA A 345 7.96 28.22 14.14
C ALA A 345 8.55 27.77 15.47
N ASP A 346 7.76 27.79 16.55
CA ASP A 346 8.18 27.33 17.86
C ASP A 346 8.51 25.82 17.82
N LEU A 347 7.67 25.00 17.21
CA LEU A 347 7.88 23.55 17.06
C LEU A 347 9.15 23.23 16.25
N ILE A 348 9.42 23.96 15.17
CA ILE A 348 10.63 23.81 14.37
C ILE A 348 11.87 24.12 15.21
N LEU A 349 11.88 25.25 15.93
CA LEU A 349 13.01 25.67 16.75
C LEU A 349 13.29 24.69 17.89
N GLU A 350 12.24 24.14 18.51
CA GLU A 350 12.36 23.10 19.52
C GLU A 350 12.95 21.82 18.93
N THR A 351 12.45 21.40 17.75
CA THR A 351 12.87 20.17 17.06
C THR A 351 14.36 20.22 16.64
N GLU A 352 14.88 21.40 16.24
CA GLU A 352 16.26 21.55 15.75
C GLU A 352 17.25 22.01 16.84
N TYR A 353 16.80 22.14 18.10
CA TYR A 353 17.60 22.70 19.19
C TYR A 353 18.96 22.02 19.38
N GLU A 354 19.00 20.71 19.27
CA GLU A 354 20.21 19.90 19.44
C GLU A 354 21.07 19.78 18.17
N ASP A 355 20.53 20.17 16.99
CA ASP A 355 21.20 19.99 15.71
C ASP A 355 22.40 20.90 15.49
N GLY A 356 22.54 21.94 16.31
CA GLY A 356 23.50 23.03 16.09
C GLY A 356 22.98 24.03 15.05
N PRO A 357 23.85 24.86 14.45
CA PRO A 357 23.40 25.98 13.62
C PRO A 357 22.79 25.50 12.30
N ILE A 358 21.50 25.82 12.10
CA ILE A 358 20.85 25.72 10.81
C ILE A 358 21.18 26.96 9.98
N ARG A 359 21.88 26.76 8.85
CA ARG A 359 22.43 27.85 8.05
C ARG A 359 21.35 28.74 7.43
N TYR A 360 20.27 28.12 6.94
CA TYR A 360 19.09 28.81 6.37
C TYR A 360 17.88 27.90 6.32
N GLY A 361 16.70 28.49 6.16
CA GLY A 361 15.48 27.80 5.80
C GLY A 361 14.92 28.30 4.47
N VAL A 362 14.21 27.47 3.74
CA VAL A 362 13.50 27.80 2.49
C VAL A 362 12.02 27.53 2.69
N LEU A 363 11.18 28.49 2.40
CA LEU A 363 9.75 28.41 2.60
C LEU A 363 9.01 28.77 1.31
N ASP A 364 7.83 28.22 1.08
CA ASP A 364 7.03 28.61 -0.07
C ASP A 364 6.89 30.14 -0.15
N SER A 365 7.26 30.68 -1.29
CA SER A 365 7.27 32.13 -1.53
C SER A 365 5.88 32.80 -1.44
N SER A 366 4.76 32.02 -1.54
CA SER A 366 3.40 32.55 -1.34
C SER A 366 3.17 33.13 0.04
N LEU A 367 3.92 32.66 1.04
CA LEU A 367 3.77 33.04 2.44
C LEU A 367 4.33 34.44 2.77
N TRP A 368 5.06 35.06 1.82
CA TRP A 368 5.46 36.48 1.91
C TRP A 368 4.36 37.43 1.43
N HIS A 369 3.29 36.93 0.77
CA HIS A 369 2.18 37.79 0.41
C HIS A 369 1.37 38.17 1.63
N LYS A 370 1.15 39.48 1.81
CA LYS A 370 0.30 39.99 2.88
C LYS A 370 -1.16 39.66 2.60
N ARG A 371 -1.84 39.18 3.62
CA ARG A 371 -3.29 38.92 3.56
C ARG A 371 -4.01 40.09 4.22
N GLY A 372 -4.56 41.03 3.41
CA GLY A 372 -5.27 42.20 3.88
C GLY A 372 -4.36 43.45 4.09
N ASP A 373 -4.95 44.55 4.53
CA ASP A 373 -4.31 45.87 4.56
C ASP A 373 -3.38 46.10 5.75
N SER A 374 -3.32 45.21 6.73
CA SER A 374 -2.50 45.41 7.93
C SER A 374 -2.01 44.10 8.53
N GLY A 375 -0.71 44.03 8.79
CA GLY A 375 -0.08 42.97 9.53
C GLY A 375 1.10 42.31 8.79
N PRO A 376 1.98 41.60 9.52
CA PRO A 376 3.09 40.86 8.92
C PRO A 376 2.57 39.65 8.15
N SER A 377 3.25 39.30 7.05
CA SER A 377 3.02 38.05 6.31
C SER A 377 3.30 36.83 7.22
N LEU A 378 2.82 35.63 6.83
CA LEU A 378 3.08 34.42 7.61
C LEU A 378 4.58 34.13 7.75
N ALA A 379 5.36 34.35 6.69
CA ALA A 379 6.80 34.23 6.73
C ALA A 379 7.47 35.25 7.67
N GLU A 380 6.98 36.49 7.67
CA GLU A 380 7.47 37.53 8.61
C GLU A 380 7.15 37.17 10.07
N GLN A 381 5.97 36.61 10.36
CA GLN A 381 5.60 36.14 11.71
C GLN A 381 6.57 35.03 12.20
N MET A 382 6.86 34.06 11.36
CA MET A 382 7.82 33.00 11.68
C MET A 382 9.24 33.58 11.90
N ASN A 383 9.66 34.52 11.05
CA ASN A 383 10.95 35.18 11.16
C ASN A 383 11.09 36.00 12.47
N GLN A 384 10.01 36.63 12.91
CA GLN A 384 9.96 37.34 14.19
C GLN A 384 10.14 36.44 15.42
N LYS A 385 9.71 35.18 15.31
CA LYS A 385 9.94 34.12 16.30
C LYS A 385 11.38 33.61 16.32
N GLY A 386 12.23 34.03 15.36
CA GLY A 386 13.59 33.52 15.20
C GLY A 386 13.76 32.38 14.22
N CYS A 387 12.65 31.77 13.75
CA CYS A 387 12.62 30.73 12.73
C CYS A 387 12.81 31.39 11.36
N ARG A 388 14.07 31.58 10.93
CA ARG A 388 14.43 32.37 9.75
C ARG A 388 14.20 31.59 8.45
N TRP A 389 13.58 32.28 7.48
CA TRP A 389 13.24 31.74 6.16
C TRP A 389 13.65 32.69 5.03
N ARG A 390 13.93 32.10 3.87
CA ARG A 390 14.03 32.78 2.58
C ARG A 390 13.00 32.20 1.61
N PRO A 391 12.50 32.96 0.62
CA PRO A 391 11.52 32.46 -0.32
C PRO A 391 12.08 31.36 -1.23
N SER A 392 11.23 30.41 -1.58
CA SER A 392 11.52 29.43 -2.64
C SER A 392 11.52 30.07 -4.01
N ASP A 393 12.17 29.46 -4.98
CA ASP A 393 12.14 29.89 -6.39
C ASP A 393 10.75 29.67 -7.00
N ARG A 394 10.23 30.73 -7.60
CA ARG A 394 8.95 30.76 -8.35
C ARG A 394 9.12 31.11 -9.82
N SER A 395 10.32 31.14 -10.34
CA SER A 395 10.54 31.37 -11.76
C SER A 395 9.75 30.37 -12.60
N ARG A 396 9.37 30.81 -13.82
CA ARG A 396 8.64 29.92 -14.74
C ARG A 396 9.48 28.67 -15.03
N GLY A 397 8.86 27.50 -14.83
CA GLY A 397 9.54 26.20 -15.00
C GLY A 397 10.28 25.68 -13.78
N SER A 398 10.30 26.41 -12.61
CA SER A 398 10.98 25.98 -11.40
C SER A 398 10.48 24.63 -10.85
N ARG A 399 9.19 24.28 -11.06
CA ARG A 399 8.66 22.97 -10.66
C ARG A 399 9.27 21.84 -11.47
N VAL A 400 9.28 21.98 -12.80
CA VAL A 400 9.89 21.00 -13.71
C VAL A 400 11.39 20.87 -13.47
N ALA A 401 12.08 22.02 -13.30
CA ALA A 401 13.50 22.03 -12.99
C ALA A 401 13.81 21.31 -11.67
N GLY A 402 12.98 21.54 -10.65
CA GLY A 402 13.12 20.90 -9.33
C GLY A 402 12.83 19.40 -9.39
N LYS A 403 11.81 18.96 -10.14
CA LYS A 403 11.55 17.55 -10.41
C LYS A 403 12.77 16.88 -11.07
N ASN A 404 13.32 17.49 -12.12
CA ASN A 404 14.48 16.98 -12.84
C ASN A 404 15.73 16.94 -11.96
N GLU A 405 15.92 17.92 -11.07
CA GLU A 405 17.00 17.90 -10.09
C GLU A 405 16.85 16.75 -9.09
N LEU A 406 15.61 16.47 -8.63
CA LEU A 406 15.35 15.34 -7.77
C LEU A 406 15.65 14.01 -8.47
N HIS A 407 15.24 13.84 -9.73
CA HIS A 407 15.61 12.67 -10.55
C HIS A 407 17.12 12.47 -10.59
N ARG A 408 17.86 13.53 -10.92
CA ARG A 408 19.34 13.47 -10.99
C ARG A 408 19.99 13.09 -9.66
N ARG A 409 19.42 13.50 -8.55
CA ARG A 409 19.97 13.17 -7.22
C ARG A 409 19.61 11.76 -6.74
N LEU A 410 18.49 11.23 -7.23
CA LEU A 410 18.10 9.85 -6.96
C LEU A 410 18.85 8.83 -7.85
N GLN A 411 19.40 9.25 -8.98
CA GLN A 411 20.23 8.37 -9.80
C GLN A 411 21.49 7.96 -9.04
N VAL A 412 21.81 6.66 -9.11
CA VAL A 412 23.08 6.12 -8.59
C VAL A 412 24.20 6.52 -9.54
N ASP A 413 25.24 7.14 -9.01
CA ASP A 413 26.41 7.52 -9.78
C ASP A 413 27.21 6.25 -10.15
N GLU A 414 27.49 6.05 -11.42
CA GLU A 414 28.17 4.84 -11.94
C GLU A 414 29.59 4.64 -11.38
N PHE A 415 30.25 5.70 -10.93
CA PHE A 415 31.61 5.62 -10.41
C PHE A 415 31.67 5.44 -8.90
N THR A 416 30.74 6.05 -8.17
CA THR A 416 30.71 5.99 -6.70
C THR A 416 29.77 4.92 -6.17
N GLU A 417 28.91 4.38 -7.04
CA GLU A 417 27.81 3.45 -6.69
C GLU A 417 26.85 4.00 -5.61
N GLU A 418 26.87 5.33 -5.41
CA GLU A 418 26.07 6.00 -4.40
C GLU A 418 25.10 7.02 -5.03
N PRO A 419 23.88 7.18 -4.49
CA PRO A 419 22.99 8.26 -4.88
C PRO A 419 23.44 9.59 -4.27
N ARG A 420 23.05 10.70 -4.89
CA ARG A 420 23.33 12.06 -4.38
C ARG A 420 22.29 12.56 -3.38
N LEU A 421 21.28 11.76 -3.07
CA LEU A 421 20.24 12.04 -2.08
C LEU A 421 19.90 10.75 -1.34
N VAL A 422 20.01 10.81 -0.02
CA VAL A 422 19.61 9.71 0.87
C VAL A 422 18.71 10.24 2.00
N PHE A 423 17.96 9.33 2.59
CA PHE A 423 17.00 9.62 3.65
C PHE A 423 17.29 8.76 4.87
N PHE A 424 17.26 9.33 6.05
CA PHE A 424 17.26 8.52 7.27
C PHE A 424 15.98 7.71 7.37
N SER A 425 16.08 6.47 7.83
CA SER A 425 14.94 5.57 8.00
C SER A 425 13.83 6.13 8.89
N THR A 426 14.13 7.15 9.69
CA THR A 426 13.19 7.92 10.51
C THR A 426 12.30 8.89 9.72
N CYS A 427 12.65 9.22 8.47
CA CYS A 427 11.85 10.07 7.59
C CYS A 427 10.72 9.27 6.91
N THR A 428 9.87 8.67 7.72
CA THR A 428 8.89 7.65 7.30
C THR A 428 7.85 8.15 6.32
N ASN A 429 7.40 9.40 6.47
CA ASN A 429 6.40 10.00 5.57
C ASN A 429 6.99 10.33 4.19
N THR A 430 8.18 10.95 4.15
CA THR A 430 8.89 11.23 2.89
C THR A 430 9.18 9.93 2.12
N ILE A 431 9.68 8.90 2.84
CA ILE A 431 9.98 7.58 2.27
C ILE A 431 8.72 6.88 1.73
N ALA A 432 7.57 7.11 2.35
CA ALA A 432 6.30 6.55 1.90
C ALA A 432 5.69 7.33 0.72
N GLN A 433 5.75 8.67 0.76
CA GLN A 433 5.11 9.53 -0.25
C GLN A 433 5.89 9.57 -1.56
N LEU A 434 7.21 9.72 -1.52
CA LEU A 434 8.03 9.96 -2.71
C LEU A 434 7.83 8.92 -3.84
N PRO A 435 7.84 7.61 -3.59
CA PRO A 435 7.62 6.61 -4.63
C PRO A 435 6.17 6.50 -5.09
N SER A 436 5.22 7.14 -4.39
CA SER A 436 3.78 7.05 -4.71
C SER A 436 3.21 8.31 -5.37
N ILE A 437 4.00 9.38 -5.50
CA ILE A 437 3.56 10.61 -6.17
C ILE A 437 3.36 10.34 -7.66
N PRO A 438 2.14 10.54 -8.21
CA PRO A 438 1.89 10.33 -9.63
C PRO A 438 2.36 11.51 -10.49
N LEU A 439 2.63 11.23 -11.74
CA LEU A 439 2.78 12.27 -12.78
C LEU A 439 1.43 12.97 -13.03
N ASP A 440 1.48 14.27 -13.33
CA ASP A 440 0.27 15.00 -13.75
C ASP A 440 -0.25 14.43 -15.08
N LYS A 441 -1.56 14.16 -15.15
CA LYS A 441 -2.20 13.53 -16.31
C LYS A 441 -2.17 14.40 -17.57
N LYS A 442 -2.06 15.72 -17.42
CA LYS A 442 -2.04 16.69 -18.54
C LYS A 442 -0.63 17.17 -18.87
N ASN A 443 0.23 17.22 -17.86
CA ASN A 443 1.61 17.64 -17.98
C ASN A 443 2.56 16.60 -17.36
N HIS A 444 2.90 15.57 -18.09
CA HIS A 444 3.81 14.50 -17.64
C HIS A 444 5.21 14.98 -17.21
N GLU A 445 5.54 16.26 -17.48
CA GLU A 445 6.78 16.86 -17.00
C GLU A 445 6.71 17.29 -15.53
N ASP A 446 5.50 17.34 -14.91
CA ASP A 446 5.29 17.72 -13.51
C ASP A 446 4.63 16.57 -12.72
N VAL A 447 4.55 16.72 -11.41
CA VAL A 447 3.80 15.83 -10.53
C VAL A 447 2.34 16.28 -10.44
N ASP A 448 1.43 15.34 -10.14
CA ASP A 448 0.01 15.66 -9.92
C ASP A 448 -0.16 16.48 -8.64
N THR A 449 -0.54 17.75 -8.77
CA THR A 449 -0.77 18.67 -7.67
C THR A 449 -2.03 18.39 -6.84
N ASN A 450 -2.87 17.43 -7.27
CA ASN A 450 -4.00 16.95 -6.47
C ASN A 450 -3.59 15.79 -5.54
N ALA A 451 -2.40 15.23 -5.72
CA ALA A 451 -1.85 14.24 -4.82
C ALA A 451 -1.30 14.90 -3.54
N GLU A 452 -0.98 14.10 -2.56
CA GLU A 452 -0.35 14.53 -1.31
C GLU A 452 1.14 14.82 -1.58
N ASP A 453 1.46 16.07 -1.98
CA ASP A 453 2.78 16.49 -2.50
C ASP A 453 3.56 17.42 -1.56
N HIS A 454 3.07 17.66 -0.34
CA HIS A 454 3.66 18.66 0.59
C HIS A 454 5.11 18.38 0.97
N LEU A 455 5.47 17.13 1.27
CA LEU A 455 6.87 16.77 1.55
C LEU A 455 7.73 16.79 0.29
N TYR A 456 7.18 16.43 -0.87
CA TYR A 456 7.86 16.58 -2.14
C TYR A 456 8.14 18.06 -2.46
N ASP A 457 7.18 18.96 -2.26
CA ASP A 457 7.38 20.39 -2.48
C ASP A 457 8.43 20.95 -1.52
N ALA A 458 8.41 20.55 -0.26
CA ALA A 458 9.47 20.90 0.69
C ALA A 458 10.86 20.38 0.24
N LEU A 459 10.94 19.11 -0.20
CA LEU A 459 12.17 18.55 -0.79
C LEU A 459 12.64 19.37 -1.98
N ARG A 460 11.75 19.65 -2.91
CA ARG A 460 12.02 20.42 -4.12
C ARG A 460 12.56 21.81 -3.79
N TYR A 461 11.93 22.52 -2.84
CA TYR A 461 12.42 23.83 -2.40
C TYR A 461 13.84 23.74 -1.84
N GLY A 462 14.11 22.71 -1.05
CA GLY A 462 15.43 22.51 -0.45
C GLY A 462 16.51 22.22 -1.48
N ILE A 463 16.30 21.24 -2.36
CA ILE A 463 17.29 20.81 -3.35
C ILE A 463 17.60 21.91 -4.38
N MET A 464 16.59 22.72 -4.76
CA MET A 464 16.76 23.83 -5.71
C MET A 464 17.68 24.94 -5.20
N THR A 465 17.94 25.01 -3.91
CA THR A 465 18.93 25.95 -3.35
C THR A 465 20.37 25.49 -3.54
N ARG A 466 20.55 24.24 -3.94
CA ARG A 466 21.86 23.61 -4.22
C ARG A 466 21.76 22.71 -5.45
N PRO A 467 21.51 23.30 -6.65
CA PRO A 467 21.48 22.52 -7.87
C PRO A 467 22.83 21.85 -8.10
N ARG A 468 22.82 20.60 -8.55
CA ARG A 468 24.01 19.87 -8.95
C ARG A 468 24.60 20.58 -10.16
N SER A 469 25.87 21.04 -10.08
CA SER A 469 26.60 21.46 -11.27
C SER A 469 26.77 20.22 -12.18
N SER A 470 26.44 20.35 -13.47
CA SER A 470 26.71 19.28 -14.42
C SER A 470 28.23 19.07 -14.49
N LEU A 471 28.70 17.83 -14.43
CA LEU A 471 30.12 17.51 -14.57
C LEU A 471 30.71 17.94 -15.92
N TRP A 472 29.82 18.31 -16.87
CA TRP A 472 30.19 18.83 -18.22
C TRP A 472 30.50 20.34 -18.22
N ASP A 473 30.12 21.10 -17.18
CA ASP A 473 30.42 22.53 -17.06
C ASP A 473 31.85 22.81 -16.48
N PHE A 474 32.62 21.78 -16.23
CA PHE A 474 34.02 21.94 -15.87
C PHE A 474 34.88 22.16 -17.14
N ASN A 475 34.70 23.34 -17.76
CA ASN A 475 35.64 23.84 -18.75
C ASN A 475 36.68 24.71 -18.00
N PRO A 476 37.90 24.22 -17.76
CA PRO A 476 38.91 24.97 -16.98
C PRO A 476 39.41 26.22 -17.70
N THR A 477 38.86 26.56 -18.87
CA THR A 477 39.30 27.70 -19.69
C THR A 477 38.39 28.93 -19.66
N THR A 478 37.22 28.91 -18.92
CA THR A 478 36.51 30.15 -18.66
C THR A 478 36.95 30.78 -17.36
N GLN A 479 38.16 31.35 -17.42
CA GLN A 479 38.57 32.41 -16.50
C GLN A 479 37.56 33.55 -16.51
N ARG A 480 37.05 33.83 -15.33
CA ARG A 480 36.61 35.12 -14.82
C ARG A 480 36.50 36.24 -15.86
N SER A 481 35.38 36.38 -16.54
CA SER A 481 34.94 37.70 -16.96
C SER A 481 34.22 38.31 -15.74
N GLY A 482 34.97 39.19 -15.04
CA GLY A 482 34.36 39.99 -13.99
C GLY A 482 33.15 40.75 -14.55
N PHE A 483 32.03 40.67 -13.86
CA PHE A 483 30.98 41.66 -14.02
C PHE A 483 31.57 43.00 -13.61
N GLN A 484 32.06 43.76 -14.59
CA GLN A 484 32.20 45.20 -14.48
C GLN A 484 30.80 45.77 -14.58
N ALA A 485 30.33 46.36 -13.49
CA ALA A 485 29.16 47.20 -13.52
C ALA A 485 29.38 48.25 -14.65
N SER A 486 28.58 48.17 -15.69
CA SER A 486 28.52 49.21 -16.71
C SER A 486 27.97 50.48 -16.05
N ASP A 487 28.79 51.48 -16.19
CA ASP A 487 28.71 52.89 -15.95
C ASP A 487 27.33 53.47 -15.65
N SER A 488 27.22 54.18 -14.53
CA SER A 488 26.13 55.00 -14.09
C SER A 488 26.19 56.37 -14.77
N THR A 489 25.94 56.41 -16.06
CA THR A 489 25.76 57.70 -16.77
C THR A 489 24.84 57.49 -17.95
N PHE A 490 23.54 57.57 -17.66
CA PHE A 490 22.55 58.20 -18.55
C PHE A 490 21.29 58.46 -17.72
N GLY A 491 21.20 59.71 -17.28
CA GLY A 491 19.90 60.31 -16.90
C GLY A 491 19.11 60.61 -18.17
N TYR A 492 17.84 60.28 -18.10
CA TYR A 492 16.64 61.08 -18.36
C TYR A 492 15.45 60.19 -18.09
#